data_4c2da5ca80fdd10b037f1fac2fbe9231
#
_entry.id   4c2da5ca80fdd10b037f1fac2fbe9231
#
_cell.length_a   1.000
_cell.length_b   1.000
_cell.length_c   1.000
_cell.angle_alpha   90.00
_cell.angle_beta   90.00
_cell.angle_gamma   90.00
#
_symmetry.space_group_name_H-M   'P 1'
#
loop_
_entity.id
_entity.type
_entity.pdbx_description
1 polymer ?
#
loop_
_entity_poly.entity_id
_entity_poly.type
_entity_poly.pdbx_seq_one_letter_code
_entity_poly.pdbx_strand_id
1 'polypeptide(L)'
;MKSIKTLFVVTILVLFTGSAAMAEAMKLDLNAVYGATSFHTQGAMDFAKRVEAHSNGSVLITVHPGGSLGFKGPELLKVVKDGQVPMSDILMGVVAGSAHVFGVSSLPRLVKSYDEAKALYADCKPLYEKSARRWNQKLLYAAPWPPSGLVTKKAIVTRADIDGIKTRTYDKNGAEFLRALGAMPLSMPWGEVYASLRTGMIDSVLTSSESAKNGKFWEVLSHFEPINYAYPLNMVTINLDYWNALSKDQQAAMLKAASETEAAQWAASQARSEEALKAIAAEGITVTPESPELTAELDAAALAIQKKFLKKAKKAEKALLNTYIK
;
A
#
# COMPACT_ATOMS: atom_id res chain seq x y z
N MET A 1 15.94 74.09 -59.53
CA MET A 1 15.03 73.62 -58.44
C MET A 1 15.13 72.11 -58.47
N LYS A 2 15.87 71.52 -57.51
CA LYS A 2 16.00 70.05 -57.39
C LYS A 2 15.07 69.53 -56.28
N SER A 3 14.12 68.75 -56.67
CA SER A 3 13.16 68.08 -55.76
C SER A 3 13.84 66.86 -55.11
N ILE A 4 13.99 66.88 -53.78
CA ILE A 4 14.47 65.76 -52.96
C ILE A 4 13.23 64.91 -52.61
N LYS A 5 13.18 63.65 -53.12
CA LYS A 5 12.19 62.65 -52.69
C LYS A 5 12.72 61.89 -51.48
N THR A 6 12.18 62.15 -50.33
CA THR A 6 12.48 61.41 -49.07
C THR A 6 11.75 60.08 -49.10
N LEU A 7 12.53 58.99 -49.12
CA LEU A 7 12.03 57.61 -49.05
C LEU A 7 11.86 57.20 -47.56
N PHE A 8 10.67 57.06 -47.10
CA PHE A 8 10.37 56.52 -45.76
C PHE A 8 10.41 54.97 -45.82
N VAL A 9 11.43 54.38 -45.20
CA VAL A 9 11.49 52.90 -44.99
C VAL A 9 10.76 52.61 -43.67
N VAL A 10 9.56 52.03 -43.77
CA VAL A 10 8.82 51.52 -42.60
C VAL A 10 9.32 50.10 -42.32
N THR A 11 10.14 49.95 -41.29
CA THR A 11 10.54 48.61 -40.79
C THR A 11 9.43 48.03 -39.93
N ILE A 12 8.67 47.06 -40.48
CA ILE A 12 7.66 46.30 -39.73
C ILE A 12 8.41 45.29 -38.87
N LEU A 13 8.46 45.53 -37.56
CA LEU A 13 8.94 44.57 -36.57
C LEU A 13 7.84 43.54 -36.31
N VAL A 14 7.91 42.38 -36.95
CA VAL A 14 6.98 41.25 -36.69
C VAL A 14 7.42 40.60 -35.38
N LEU A 15 6.74 40.96 -34.28
CA LEU A 15 6.83 40.26 -33.01
C LEU A 15 6.17 38.88 -33.18
N PHE A 16 7.00 37.86 -33.39
CA PHE A 16 6.56 36.47 -33.23
C PHE A 16 6.31 36.22 -31.75
N THR A 17 5.08 36.48 -31.30
CA THR A 17 4.58 35.91 -30.03
C THR A 17 4.41 34.44 -30.28
N GLY A 18 5.45 33.65 -30.00
CA GLY A 18 5.35 32.20 -29.93
C GLY A 18 4.37 31.83 -28.82
N SER A 19 3.11 31.63 -29.17
CA SER A 19 2.20 30.92 -28.30
C SER A 19 2.78 29.53 -28.10
N ALA A 20 3.47 29.31 -26.98
CA ALA A 20 3.76 27.94 -26.54
C ALA A 20 2.40 27.25 -26.44
N ALA A 21 2.07 26.43 -27.43
CA ALA A 21 0.94 25.54 -27.34
C ALA A 21 1.15 24.71 -26.07
N MET A 22 0.45 25.02 -25.00
CA MET A 22 0.43 24.18 -23.80
C MET A 22 -0.03 22.82 -24.26
N ALA A 23 0.88 21.84 -24.30
CA ALA A 23 0.51 20.47 -24.58
C ALA A 23 -0.60 20.08 -23.59
N GLU A 24 -1.64 19.40 -24.06
CA GLU A 24 -2.73 18.93 -23.21
C GLU A 24 -2.14 18.10 -22.07
N ALA A 25 -2.60 18.35 -20.84
CA ALA A 25 -2.12 17.65 -19.67
C ALA A 25 -2.41 16.14 -19.78
N MET A 26 -1.43 15.32 -19.47
CA MET A 26 -1.62 13.86 -19.35
C MET A 26 -2.52 13.59 -18.14
N LYS A 27 -3.68 13.00 -18.39
CA LYS A 27 -4.66 12.62 -17.36
C LYS A 27 -4.51 11.14 -17.04
N LEU A 28 -4.35 10.81 -15.75
CA LEU A 28 -4.16 9.46 -15.27
C LEU A 28 -5.16 9.17 -14.14
N ASP A 29 -5.79 8.01 -14.18
CA ASP A 29 -6.65 7.52 -13.11
C ASP A 29 -5.84 6.61 -12.19
N LEU A 30 -5.98 6.80 -10.85
CA LEU A 30 -5.39 5.98 -9.83
C LEU A 30 -6.49 5.27 -9.04
N ASN A 31 -6.55 3.95 -9.15
CA ASN A 31 -7.45 3.13 -8.35
C ASN A 31 -6.93 3.00 -6.91
N ALA A 32 -7.73 3.43 -5.94
CA ALA A 32 -7.46 3.28 -4.51
C ALA A 32 -8.54 2.41 -3.86
N VAL A 33 -8.14 1.28 -3.29
CA VAL A 33 -9.07 0.27 -2.75
C VAL A 33 -9.80 0.76 -1.50
N TYR A 34 -9.16 1.62 -0.71
CA TYR A 34 -9.67 2.09 0.59
C TYR A 34 -10.45 3.40 0.44
N GLY A 35 -11.33 3.68 1.42
CA GLY A 35 -12.11 4.91 1.47
C GLY A 35 -11.24 6.18 1.51
N ALA A 36 -11.82 7.33 1.19
CA ALA A 36 -11.10 8.60 1.05
C ALA A 36 -10.35 9.06 2.32
N THR A 37 -10.79 8.64 3.50
CA THR A 37 -10.17 8.98 4.80
C THR A 37 -9.05 8.02 5.19
N SER A 38 -8.85 6.91 4.45
CA SER A 38 -7.81 5.96 4.72
C SER A 38 -6.42 6.57 4.49
N PHE A 39 -5.49 6.19 5.34
CA PHE A 39 -4.09 6.61 5.31
C PHE A 39 -3.44 6.48 3.91
N HIS A 40 -3.59 5.32 3.26
CA HIS A 40 -3.00 5.10 1.94
C HIS A 40 -3.70 5.90 0.83
N THR A 41 -5.03 6.03 0.89
CA THR A 41 -5.76 6.86 -0.07
C THR A 41 -5.38 8.33 0.06
N GLN A 42 -5.20 8.82 1.28
CA GLN A 42 -4.69 10.17 1.53
C GLN A 42 -3.28 10.37 0.98
N GLY A 43 -2.40 9.37 1.16
CA GLY A 43 -1.06 9.36 0.56
C GLY A 43 -1.10 9.39 -0.97
N ALA A 44 -2.03 8.67 -1.59
CA ALA A 44 -2.23 8.72 -3.05
C ALA A 44 -2.73 10.10 -3.52
N MET A 45 -3.62 10.75 -2.75
CA MET A 45 -4.08 12.11 -3.04
C MET A 45 -2.95 13.14 -2.90
N ASP A 46 -2.09 13.00 -1.88
CA ASP A 46 -0.92 13.87 -1.69
C ASP A 46 0.12 13.65 -2.80
N PHE A 47 0.32 12.39 -3.22
CA PHE A 47 1.14 12.08 -4.39
C PHE A 47 0.62 12.77 -5.65
N ALA A 48 -0.69 12.70 -5.91
CA ALA A 48 -1.32 13.36 -7.05
C ALA A 48 -1.07 14.88 -7.06
N LYS A 49 -1.26 15.54 -5.91
CA LYS A 49 -0.97 16.98 -5.75
C LYS A 49 0.49 17.34 -5.99
N ARG A 50 1.43 16.49 -5.48
CA ARG A 50 2.87 16.69 -5.70
C ARG A 50 3.23 16.52 -7.17
N VAL A 51 2.64 15.53 -7.86
CA VAL A 51 2.84 15.33 -9.31
C VAL A 51 2.37 16.55 -10.09
N GLU A 52 1.18 17.07 -9.82
CA GLU A 52 0.66 18.28 -10.45
C GLU A 52 1.62 19.46 -10.24
N ALA A 53 2.06 19.69 -9.00
CA ALA A 53 2.97 20.79 -8.66
C ALA A 53 4.35 20.64 -9.36
N HIS A 54 4.97 19.45 -9.31
CA HIS A 54 6.29 19.23 -9.91
C HIS A 54 6.27 19.16 -11.43
N SER A 55 5.14 18.82 -12.04
CA SER A 55 4.94 18.78 -13.49
C SER A 55 4.42 20.11 -14.08
N ASN A 56 4.24 21.15 -13.23
CA ASN A 56 3.57 22.40 -13.61
C ASN A 56 2.21 22.17 -14.30
N GLY A 57 1.43 21.21 -13.79
CA GLY A 57 0.11 20.87 -14.31
C GLY A 57 0.11 20.04 -15.59
N SER A 58 1.27 19.63 -16.12
CA SER A 58 1.32 18.80 -17.34
C SER A 58 1.00 17.32 -17.10
N VAL A 59 0.90 16.86 -15.84
CA VAL A 59 0.38 15.54 -15.44
C VAL A 59 -0.62 15.74 -14.32
N LEU A 60 -1.83 15.23 -14.52
CA LEU A 60 -2.95 15.29 -13.57
C LEU A 60 -3.37 13.86 -13.21
N ILE A 61 -3.44 13.56 -11.91
CA ILE A 61 -3.85 12.25 -11.41
C ILE A 61 -5.17 12.40 -10.67
N THR A 62 -6.18 11.67 -11.11
CA THR A 62 -7.47 11.54 -10.40
C THR A 62 -7.43 10.28 -9.55
N VAL A 63 -7.53 10.42 -8.22
CA VAL A 63 -7.59 9.28 -7.31
C VAL A 63 -9.06 8.86 -7.14
N HIS A 64 -9.32 7.56 -7.33
CA HIS A 64 -10.65 6.95 -7.20
C HIS A 64 -10.71 6.09 -5.92
N PRO A 65 -11.22 6.62 -4.79
CA PRO A 65 -11.24 5.92 -3.52
C PRO A 65 -12.32 4.85 -3.42
N GLY A 66 -12.17 3.94 -2.44
CA GLY A 66 -13.17 2.94 -2.09
C GLY A 66 -13.34 1.82 -3.12
N GLY A 67 -12.39 1.66 -4.04
CA GLY A 67 -12.51 0.72 -5.15
C GLY A 67 -13.66 1.06 -6.09
N SER A 68 -13.97 2.36 -6.25
CA SER A 68 -15.10 2.86 -7.05
C SER A 68 -14.98 2.51 -8.54
N LEU A 69 -13.77 2.18 -9.02
CA LEU A 69 -13.57 1.65 -10.38
C LEU A 69 -13.90 0.15 -10.50
N GLY A 70 -14.34 -0.51 -9.41
CA GLY A 70 -14.73 -1.92 -9.40
C GLY A 70 -13.61 -2.91 -9.09
N PHE A 71 -12.37 -2.46 -8.92
CA PHE A 71 -11.19 -3.32 -8.70
C PHE A 71 -10.70 -3.23 -7.24
N LYS A 72 -10.58 -4.38 -6.54
CA LYS A 72 -10.40 -4.38 -5.09
C LYS A 72 -9.40 -5.39 -4.52
N GLY A 73 -8.87 -6.29 -5.32
CA GLY A 73 -8.17 -7.45 -4.76
C GLY A 73 -7.06 -8.05 -5.64
N PRO A 74 -6.98 -9.37 -5.73
CA PRO A 74 -5.90 -10.09 -6.41
C PRO A 74 -5.75 -9.77 -7.90
N GLU A 75 -6.80 -9.26 -8.53
CA GLU A 75 -6.85 -8.86 -9.94
C GLU A 75 -6.03 -7.61 -10.27
N LEU A 76 -5.68 -6.79 -9.27
CA LEU A 76 -5.08 -5.46 -9.47
C LEU A 76 -3.79 -5.47 -10.30
N LEU A 77 -2.92 -6.48 -10.12
CA LEU A 77 -1.74 -6.60 -10.99
C LEU A 77 -2.11 -6.78 -12.46
N LYS A 78 -3.16 -7.57 -12.73
CA LYS A 78 -3.63 -7.80 -14.10
C LYS A 78 -4.32 -6.57 -14.67
N VAL A 79 -5.15 -5.92 -13.89
CA VAL A 79 -5.89 -4.71 -14.27
C VAL A 79 -4.94 -3.60 -14.72
N VAL A 80 -3.89 -3.32 -13.94
CA VAL A 80 -2.87 -2.33 -14.33
C VAL A 80 -2.03 -2.83 -15.50
N LYS A 81 -1.64 -4.13 -15.52
CA LYS A 81 -0.88 -4.72 -16.63
C LYS A 81 -1.59 -4.52 -17.97
N ASP A 82 -2.90 -4.76 -18.01
CA ASP A 82 -3.71 -4.71 -19.21
C ASP A 82 -4.16 -3.26 -19.55
N GLY A 83 -3.73 -2.26 -18.78
CA GLY A 83 -4.06 -0.85 -19.00
C GLY A 83 -5.53 -0.49 -18.76
N GLN A 84 -6.31 -1.35 -18.06
CA GLN A 84 -7.70 -1.04 -17.70
C GLN A 84 -7.79 0.16 -16.75
N VAL A 85 -6.80 0.31 -15.88
CA VAL A 85 -6.50 1.55 -15.17
C VAL A 85 -5.01 1.86 -15.31
N PRO A 86 -4.63 3.14 -15.52
CA PRO A 86 -3.24 3.53 -15.62
C PRO A 86 -2.42 3.21 -14.36
N MET A 87 -3.01 3.39 -13.19
CA MET A 87 -2.32 3.33 -11.88
C MET A 87 -3.20 2.66 -10.82
N SER A 88 -2.57 1.99 -9.86
CA SER A 88 -3.28 1.48 -8.68
C SER A 88 -2.40 1.52 -7.43
N ASP A 89 -3.07 1.75 -6.28
CA ASP A 89 -2.55 1.49 -4.95
C ASP A 89 -2.91 0.04 -4.57
N ILE A 90 -1.89 -0.79 -4.36
CA ILE A 90 -2.02 -2.25 -4.24
C ILE A 90 -1.38 -2.72 -2.94
N LEU A 91 -2.15 -3.37 -2.05
CA LEU A 91 -1.57 -4.11 -0.92
C LEU A 91 -0.79 -5.32 -1.47
N MET A 92 0.52 -5.32 -1.26
CA MET A 92 1.43 -6.30 -1.88
C MET A 92 1.06 -7.74 -1.55
N GLY A 93 0.71 -8.04 -0.30
CA GLY A 93 0.35 -9.39 0.14
C GLY A 93 -0.84 -9.99 -0.60
N VAL A 94 -1.82 -9.18 -1.00
CA VAL A 94 -3.02 -9.62 -1.72
C VAL A 94 -2.67 -10.21 -3.10
N VAL A 95 -1.66 -9.66 -3.76
CA VAL A 95 -1.21 -10.07 -5.10
C VAL A 95 -0.05 -11.07 -5.08
N ALA A 96 0.35 -11.54 -3.90
CA ALA A 96 1.44 -12.50 -3.74
C ALA A 96 1.18 -13.86 -4.41
N GLY A 97 -0.09 -14.21 -4.64
CA GLY A 97 -0.47 -15.39 -5.42
C GLY A 97 -0.01 -15.31 -6.87
N SER A 98 0.01 -14.12 -7.45
CA SER A 98 0.44 -13.84 -8.82
C SER A 98 1.95 -13.57 -8.90
N ALA A 99 2.53 -12.97 -7.88
CA ALA A 99 3.95 -12.63 -7.81
C ALA A 99 4.48 -12.81 -6.39
N HIS A 100 5.07 -13.98 -6.14
CA HIS A 100 5.47 -14.49 -4.81
C HIS A 100 6.22 -13.47 -3.95
N VAL A 101 7.17 -12.72 -4.52
CA VAL A 101 7.98 -11.73 -3.81
C VAL A 101 7.16 -10.65 -3.11
N PHE A 102 5.98 -10.30 -3.63
CA PHE A 102 5.11 -9.31 -2.98
C PHE A 102 4.52 -9.79 -1.64
N GLY A 103 4.63 -11.08 -1.33
CA GLY A 103 4.25 -11.64 -0.04
C GLY A 103 5.28 -11.41 1.08
N VAL A 104 6.48 -10.93 0.76
CA VAL A 104 7.57 -10.78 1.76
C VAL A 104 7.19 -9.80 2.87
N SER A 105 6.60 -8.65 2.54
CA SER A 105 6.22 -7.63 3.53
C SER A 105 5.10 -8.05 4.48
N SER A 106 4.38 -9.14 4.17
CA SER A 106 3.35 -9.72 5.02
C SER A 106 3.73 -11.07 5.61
N LEU A 107 5.02 -11.42 5.59
CA LEU A 107 5.50 -12.60 6.34
C LEU A 107 5.35 -12.36 7.84
N PRO A 108 4.73 -13.31 8.56
CA PRO A 108 4.47 -13.13 9.98
C PRO A 108 5.77 -12.95 10.75
N ARG A 109 5.84 -11.88 11.58
CA ARG A 109 6.90 -11.60 12.55
C ARG A 109 8.34 -11.66 11.98
N LEU A 110 8.49 -11.43 10.67
CA LEU A 110 9.79 -11.40 10.00
C LEU A 110 10.64 -10.20 10.45
N VAL A 111 9.99 -9.09 10.74
CA VAL A 111 10.57 -7.85 11.28
C VAL A 111 9.73 -7.38 12.47
N LYS A 112 10.38 -6.73 13.45
CA LYS A 112 9.79 -6.39 14.74
C LYS A 112 9.68 -4.88 14.98
N SER A 113 10.23 -4.06 14.07
CA SER A 113 10.22 -2.61 14.17
C SER A 113 10.06 -1.93 12.82
N TYR A 114 9.75 -0.64 12.81
CA TYR A 114 9.73 0.17 11.59
C TYR A 114 11.10 0.27 10.92
N ASP A 115 12.18 0.32 11.71
CA ASP A 115 13.55 0.37 11.17
C ASP A 115 13.90 -0.94 10.47
N GLU A 116 13.58 -2.09 11.06
CA GLU A 116 13.75 -3.39 10.42
C GLU A 116 12.87 -3.54 9.18
N ALA A 117 11.62 -3.05 9.23
CA ALA A 117 10.71 -3.06 8.08
C ALA A 117 11.24 -2.19 6.94
N LYS A 118 11.84 -1.04 7.25
CA LYS A 118 12.47 -0.14 6.28
C LYS A 118 13.71 -0.75 5.66
N ALA A 119 14.54 -1.42 6.46
CA ALA A 119 15.71 -2.15 5.97
C ALA A 119 15.27 -3.30 5.03
N LEU A 120 14.32 -4.13 5.46
CA LEU A 120 13.75 -5.19 4.61
C LEU A 120 13.19 -4.64 3.30
N TYR A 121 12.47 -3.51 3.35
CA TYR A 121 11.96 -2.87 2.14
C TYR A 121 13.08 -2.43 1.21
N ALA A 122 14.12 -1.79 1.73
CA ALA A 122 15.27 -1.35 0.93
C ALA A 122 15.96 -2.53 0.23
N ASP A 123 16.17 -3.62 0.94
CA ASP A 123 16.78 -4.83 0.40
C ASP A 123 15.90 -5.54 -0.63
N CYS A 124 14.57 -5.53 -0.42
CA CYS A 124 13.60 -6.14 -1.33
C CYS A 124 13.23 -5.27 -2.54
N LYS A 125 13.42 -3.95 -2.48
CA LYS A 125 12.97 -2.99 -3.52
C LYS A 125 13.41 -3.38 -4.93
N PRO A 126 14.67 -3.80 -5.19
CA PRO A 126 15.08 -4.26 -6.53
C PRO A 126 14.28 -5.48 -7.04
N LEU A 127 13.90 -6.38 -6.12
CA LEU A 127 13.10 -7.57 -6.46
C LEU A 127 11.64 -7.20 -6.74
N TYR A 128 11.08 -6.26 -5.98
CA TYR A 128 9.74 -5.71 -6.21
C TYR A 128 9.66 -5.01 -7.56
N GLU A 129 10.59 -4.12 -7.86
CA GLU A 129 10.68 -3.43 -9.15
C GLU A 129 10.83 -4.39 -10.32
N LYS A 130 11.70 -5.41 -10.19
CA LYS A 130 11.86 -6.46 -11.20
C LYS A 130 10.57 -7.24 -11.40
N SER A 131 9.83 -7.51 -10.33
CA SER A 131 8.55 -8.21 -10.41
C SER A 131 7.48 -7.33 -11.05
N ALA A 132 7.37 -6.06 -10.66
CA ALA A 132 6.44 -5.10 -11.25
C ALA A 132 6.66 -4.96 -12.77
N ARG A 133 7.92 -4.86 -13.23
CA ARG A 133 8.24 -4.84 -14.67
C ARG A 133 7.75 -6.06 -15.44
N ARG A 134 7.76 -7.26 -14.84
CA ARG A 134 7.20 -8.47 -15.46
C ARG A 134 5.68 -8.42 -15.62
N TRP A 135 5.05 -7.56 -14.83
CA TRP A 135 3.62 -7.26 -14.89
C TRP A 135 3.33 -5.98 -15.68
N ASN A 136 4.22 -5.56 -16.58
CA ASN A 136 4.10 -4.33 -17.37
C ASN A 136 3.85 -3.09 -16.49
N GLN A 137 4.52 -3.02 -15.33
CA GLN A 137 4.33 -1.92 -14.37
C GLN A 137 5.67 -1.37 -13.89
N LYS A 138 5.67 -0.07 -13.59
CA LYS A 138 6.72 0.59 -12.83
C LYS A 138 6.23 0.81 -11.40
N LEU A 139 7.00 0.33 -10.44
CA LEU A 139 6.83 0.69 -9.03
C LEU A 139 7.26 2.15 -8.86
N LEU A 140 6.37 3.00 -8.34
CA LEU A 140 6.65 4.40 -8.05
C LEU A 140 7.10 4.57 -6.60
N TYR A 141 6.32 4.10 -5.65
CA TYR A 141 6.67 4.10 -4.22
C TYR A 141 5.95 2.97 -3.49
N ALA A 142 6.40 2.68 -2.26
CA ALA A 142 5.69 1.83 -1.33
C ALA A 142 5.70 2.40 0.08
N ALA A 143 4.62 2.14 0.82
CA ALA A 143 4.43 2.65 2.16
C ALA A 143 3.86 1.56 3.09
N PRO A 144 4.29 1.51 4.37
CA PRO A 144 3.83 0.50 5.30
C PRO A 144 2.48 0.87 5.92
N TRP A 145 1.65 -0.12 6.16
CA TRP A 145 0.64 -0.05 7.20
C TRP A 145 1.31 -0.09 8.57
N PRO A 146 0.69 0.45 9.62
CA PRO A 146 1.02 0.09 10.98
C PRO A 146 0.98 -1.43 11.17
N PRO A 147 1.77 -1.98 12.12
CA PRO A 147 1.82 -3.42 12.34
C PRO A 147 0.43 -3.99 12.63
N SER A 148 0.15 -5.16 12.05
CA SER A 148 -1.14 -5.81 12.25
C SER A 148 -1.22 -6.50 13.60
N GLY A 149 -2.39 -6.35 14.27
CA GLY A 149 -2.80 -7.06 15.47
C GLY A 149 -4.06 -7.88 15.22
N LEU A 150 -4.60 -8.47 16.26
CA LEU A 150 -5.90 -9.11 16.26
C LEU A 150 -6.95 -8.19 16.89
N VAL A 151 -8.07 -7.98 16.21
CA VAL A 151 -9.24 -7.29 16.77
C VAL A 151 -10.31 -8.33 17.02
N THR A 152 -10.80 -8.44 18.26
CA THR A 152 -11.57 -9.59 18.73
C THR A 152 -12.74 -9.17 19.62
N LYS A 153 -13.67 -10.13 19.88
CA LYS A 153 -14.76 -9.94 20.86
C LYS A 153 -14.32 -10.21 22.29
N LYS A 154 -13.22 -10.93 22.51
CA LYS A 154 -12.68 -11.31 23.82
C LYS A 154 -11.17 -11.18 23.79
N ALA A 155 -10.54 -10.95 24.93
CA ALA A 155 -9.08 -10.91 25.01
C ALA A 155 -8.46 -12.24 24.55
N ILE A 156 -7.32 -12.12 23.85
CA ILE A 156 -6.47 -13.24 23.48
C ILE A 156 -5.24 -13.21 24.39
N VAL A 157 -5.17 -14.11 25.33
CA VAL A 157 -4.08 -14.25 26.30
C VAL A 157 -3.20 -15.45 26.00
N THR A 158 -3.82 -16.52 25.51
CA THR A 158 -3.16 -17.79 25.16
C THR A 158 -3.54 -18.21 23.75
N ARG A 159 -2.84 -19.19 23.20
CA ARG A 159 -3.20 -19.78 21.91
C ARG A 159 -4.61 -20.40 21.93
N ALA A 160 -5.03 -20.96 23.06
CA ALA A 160 -6.38 -21.55 23.18
C ALA A 160 -7.50 -20.54 22.92
N ASP A 161 -7.26 -19.26 23.19
CA ASP A 161 -8.22 -18.19 22.94
C ASP A 161 -8.37 -17.91 21.43
N ILE A 162 -7.43 -18.36 20.59
CA ILE A 162 -7.46 -18.21 19.13
C ILE A 162 -8.17 -19.39 18.47
N ASP A 163 -8.22 -20.55 19.12
CA ASP A 163 -8.72 -21.79 18.53
C ASP A 163 -10.20 -21.67 18.12
N GLY A 164 -10.50 -22.07 16.90
CA GLY A 164 -11.87 -22.06 16.34
C GLY A 164 -12.44 -20.68 16.00
N ILE A 165 -11.73 -19.55 16.28
CA ILE A 165 -12.23 -18.21 15.95
C ILE A 165 -12.22 -17.99 14.44
N LYS A 166 -13.35 -17.54 13.87
CA LYS A 166 -13.46 -17.13 12.47
C LYS A 166 -12.79 -15.78 12.29
N THR A 167 -11.54 -15.78 11.82
CA THR A 167 -10.73 -14.58 11.70
C THR A 167 -10.55 -14.15 10.25
N ARG A 168 -10.97 -12.93 9.93
CA ARG A 168 -10.65 -12.36 8.62
C ARG A 168 -9.17 -12.00 8.52
N THR A 169 -8.57 -12.33 7.40
CA THR A 169 -7.25 -11.85 6.99
C THR A 169 -7.30 -11.23 5.60
N TYR A 170 -6.27 -10.45 5.27
CA TYR A 170 -6.15 -9.78 3.97
C TYR A 170 -5.39 -10.61 2.92
N ASP A 171 -4.59 -11.61 3.34
CA ASP A 171 -3.77 -12.39 2.42
C ASP A 171 -3.56 -13.84 2.85
N LYS A 172 -2.85 -14.57 2.00
CA LYS A 172 -2.56 -15.99 2.19
C LYS A 172 -1.63 -16.26 3.37
N ASN A 173 -0.63 -15.41 3.61
CA ASN A 173 0.32 -15.59 4.71
C ASN A 173 -0.40 -15.51 6.05
N GLY A 174 -1.30 -14.51 6.19
CA GLY A 174 -2.16 -14.39 7.36
C GLY A 174 -3.09 -15.59 7.54
N ALA A 175 -3.66 -16.12 6.45
CA ALA A 175 -4.52 -17.30 6.54
C ALA A 175 -3.73 -18.55 6.99
N GLU A 176 -2.52 -18.74 6.49
CA GLU A 176 -1.67 -19.86 6.90
C GLU A 176 -1.21 -19.72 8.36
N PHE A 177 -0.85 -18.50 8.78
CA PHE A 177 -0.45 -18.20 10.15
C PHE A 177 -1.60 -18.44 11.15
N LEU A 178 -2.76 -17.88 10.89
CA LEU A 178 -3.94 -18.05 11.74
C LEU A 178 -4.36 -19.53 11.84
N ARG A 179 -4.31 -20.27 10.74
CA ARG A 179 -4.59 -21.71 10.74
C ARG A 179 -3.59 -22.50 11.57
N ALA A 180 -2.31 -22.12 11.58
CA ALA A 180 -1.30 -22.76 12.42
C ALA A 180 -1.55 -22.54 13.92
N LEU A 181 -2.27 -21.47 14.27
CA LEU A 181 -2.69 -21.17 15.64
C LEU A 181 -4.04 -21.79 16.02
N GLY A 182 -4.74 -22.47 15.09
CA GLY A 182 -6.03 -23.11 15.33
C GLY A 182 -7.24 -22.28 14.90
N ALA A 183 -7.05 -21.03 14.45
CA ALA A 183 -8.16 -20.22 13.97
C ALA A 183 -8.76 -20.73 12.64
N MET A 184 -9.93 -20.25 12.31
CA MET A 184 -10.65 -20.48 11.05
C MET A 184 -10.52 -19.23 10.15
N PRO A 185 -9.45 -19.09 9.35
CA PRO A 185 -9.22 -17.89 8.58
C PRO A 185 -10.09 -17.80 7.33
N LEU A 186 -10.61 -16.60 7.07
CA LEU A 186 -11.30 -16.21 5.84
C LEU A 186 -10.56 -15.04 5.19
N SER A 187 -10.13 -15.18 3.94
CA SER A 187 -9.59 -14.07 3.14
C SER A 187 -10.73 -13.35 2.44
N MET A 188 -10.85 -12.03 2.65
CA MET A 188 -11.85 -11.21 1.98
C MET A 188 -11.36 -9.77 1.79
N PRO A 189 -11.86 -9.06 0.74
CA PRO A 189 -11.58 -7.66 0.50
C PRO A 189 -12.00 -6.77 1.67
N TRP A 190 -11.31 -5.63 1.85
CA TRP A 190 -11.56 -4.71 2.95
C TRP A 190 -13.01 -4.23 3.04
N GLY A 191 -13.63 -3.90 1.90
CA GLY A 191 -15.00 -3.38 1.87
C GLY A 191 -16.09 -4.32 2.39
N GLU A 192 -15.79 -5.62 2.57
CA GLU A 192 -16.74 -6.62 3.05
C GLU A 192 -16.62 -6.89 4.56
N VAL A 193 -15.55 -6.40 5.19
CA VAL A 193 -15.17 -6.79 6.57
C VAL A 193 -16.21 -6.35 7.59
N TYR A 194 -16.63 -5.08 7.57
CA TYR A 194 -17.57 -4.57 8.56
C TYR A 194 -18.92 -5.28 8.50
N ALA A 195 -19.47 -5.48 7.30
CA ALA A 195 -20.73 -6.24 7.13
C ALA A 195 -20.60 -7.69 7.60
N SER A 196 -19.45 -8.32 7.34
CA SER A 196 -19.18 -9.70 7.78
C SER A 196 -19.07 -9.84 9.31
N LEU A 197 -18.51 -8.83 9.99
CA LEU A 197 -18.53 -8.73 11.46
C LEU A 197 -19.94 -8.56 12.01
N ARG A 198 -20.73 -7.67 11.41
CA ARG A 198 -22.11 -7.40 11.81
C ARG A 198 -23.02 -8.62 11.68
N THR A 199 -22.81 -9.43 10.66
CA THR A 199 -23.61 -10.63 10.41
C THR A 199 -23.10 -11.88 11.15
N GLY A 200 -21.93 -11.81 11.80
CA GLY A 200 -21.30 -12.96 12.47
C GLY A 200 -20.68 -13.97 11.49
N MET A 201 -20.48 -13.60 10.23
CA MET A 201 -19.72 -14.41 9.28
C MET A 201 -18.27 -14.59 9.74
N ILE A 202 -17.72 -13.54 10.36
CA ILE A 202 -16.41 -13.52 11.04
C ILE A 202 -16.57 -13.00 12.47
N ASP A 203 -15.68 -13.41 13.35
CA ASP A 203 -15.67 -13.03 14.78
C ASP A 203 -14.51 -12.12 15.14
N SER A 204 -13.49 -12.05 14.29
CA SER A 204 -12.28 -11.29 14.51
C SER A 204 -11.62 -10.87 13.20
N VAL A 205 -10.66 -9.96 13.29
CA VAL A 205 -9.92 -9.42 12.13
C VAL A 205 -8.44 -9.30 12.42
N LEU A 206 -7.60 -9.90 11.60
CA LEU A 206 -6.17 -9.60 11.54
C LEU A 206 -5.98 -8.31 10.73
N THR A 207 -5.62 -7.21 11.39
CA THR A 207 -5.44 -5.90 10.77
C THR A 207 -4.69 -4.93 11.68
N SER A 208 -4.36 -3.73 11.19
CA SER A 208 -3.71 -2.69 11.98
C SER A 208 -4.70 -1.91 12.86
N SER A 209 -4.19 -1.24 13.89
CA SER A 209 -4.95 -0.29 14.71
C SER A 209 -5.58 0.84 13.87
N GLU A 210 -4.85 1.35 12.88
CA GLU A 210 -5.36 2.38 11.96
C GLU A 210 -6.56 1.86 11.14
N SER A 211 -6.49 0.61 10.67
CA SER A 211 -7.62 -0.02 9.99
C SER A 211 -8.79 -0.25 10.93
N ALA A 212 -8.56 -0.69 12.16
CA ALA A 212 -9.60 -0.87 13.17
C ALA A 212 -10.31 0.46 13.48
N LYS A 213 -9.56 1.56 13.58
CA LYS A 213 -10.09 2.93 13.72
C LYS A 213 -10.94 3.32 12.51
N ASN A 214 -10.41 3.19 11.30
CA ASN A 214 -11.12 3.57 10.07
C ASN A 214 -12.37 2.73 9.82
N GLY A 215 -12.36 1.46 10.22
CA GLY A 215 -13.50 0.55 10.14
C GLY A 215 -14.49 0.69 11.30
N LYS A 216 -14.23 1.56 12.30
CA LYS A 216 -15.04 1.74 13.51
C LYS A 216 -15.34 0.41 14.21
N PHE A 217 -14.31 -0.43 14.35
CA PHE A 217 -14.52 -1.79 14.86
C PHE A 217 -14.97 -1.86 16.31
N TRP A 218 -14.84 -0.78 17.10
CA TRP A 218 -15.44 -0.69 18.43
C TRP A 218 -16.96 -0.86 18.46
N GLU A 219 -17.65 -0.68 17.34
CA GLU A 219 -19.09 -0.92 17.26
C GLU A 219 -19.45 -2.42 17.31
N VAL A 220 -18.50 -3.32 17.05
CA VAL A 220 -18.74 -4.77 16.87
C VAL A 220 -17.70 -5.66 17.55
N LEU A 221 -16.56 -5.11 17.96
CA LEU A 221 -15.46 -5.80 18.62
C LEU A 221 -15.03 -4.99 19.85
N SER A 222 -14.33 -5.62 20.80
CA SER A 222 -14.02 -5.00 22.09
C SER A 222 -12.56 -5.11 22.53
N HIS A 223 -11.72 -5.87 21.82
CA HIS A 223 -10.32 -6.07 22.19
C HIS A 223 -9.41 -5.89 20.97
N PHE A 224 -8.19 -5.44 21.22
CA PHE A 224 -7.11 -5.36 20.26
C PHE A 224 -5.82 -5.90 20.90
N GLU A 225 -5.27 -6.94 20.33
CA GLU A 225 -3.99 -7.53 20.71
C GLU A 225 -2.92 -7.11 19.68
N PRO A 226 -1.94 -6.26 20.06
CA PRO A 226 -0.88 -5.78 19.16
C PRO A 226 0.20 -6.85 18.97
N ILE A 227 -0.15 -7.95 18.32
CA ILE A 227 0.75 -9.10 18.10
C ILE A 227 1.87 -8.81 17.07
N ASN A 228 1.97 -7.59 16.56
CA ASN A 228 2.98 -7.18 15.58
C ASN A 228 3.21 -8.22 14.47
N TYR A 229 2.08 -8.72 13.91
CA TYR A 229 2.08 -9.78 12.92
C TYR A 229 3.00 -9.47 11.74
N ALA A 230 2.88 -8.30 11.14
CA ALA A 230 3.71 -7.84 10.02
C ALA A 230 3.52 -6.33 9.82
N TYR A 231 4.43 -5.72 9.03
CA TYR A 231 4.34 -4.35 8.51
C TYR A 231 4.01 -4.41 7.01
N PRO A 232 2.77 -4.71 6.62
CA PRO A 232 2.42 -4.93 5.22
C PRO A 232 2.62 -3.65 4.41
N LEU A 233 3.07 -3.79 3.16
CA LEU A 233 3.29 -2.65 2.28
C LEU A 233 2.17 -2.54 1.25
N ASN A 234 1.67 -1.32 1.06
CA ASN A 234 1.04 -0.93 -0.18
C ASN A 234 2.08 -0.40 -1.15
N MET A 235 1.91 -0.67 -2.44
CA MET A 235 2.69 -0.10 -3.52
C MET A 235 1.80 0.68 -4.47
N VAL A 236 2.26 1.83 -4.94
CA VAL A 236 1.64 2.52 -6.07
C VAL A 236 2.44 2.23 -7.33
N THR A 237 1.75 1.72 -8.34
CA THR A 237 2.33 1.35 -9.62
C THR A 237 1.64 2.08 -10.76
N ILE A 238 2.38 2.27 -11.86
CA ILE A 238 1.87 2.75 -13.15
C ILE A 238 2.16 1.72 -14.24
N ASN A 239 1.22 1.51 -15.14
CA ASN A 239 1.41 0.71 -16.35
C ASN A 239 2.55 1.29 -17.19
N LEU A 240 3.42 0.44 -17.75
CA LEU A 240 4.62 0.89 -18.49
C LEU A 240 4.29 1.60 -19.79
N ASP A 241 3.17 1.32 -20.44
CA ASP A 241 2.80 1.99 -21.69
C ASP A 241 2.44 3.46 -21.40
N TYR A 242 1.66 3.72 -20.33
CA TYR A 242 1.39 5.08 -19.86
C TYR A 242 2.66 5.77 -19.36
N TRP A 243 3.52 5.05 -18.63
CA TRP A 243 4.81 5.59 -18.17
C TRP A 243 5.71 6.02 -19.33
N ASN A 244 5.80 5.20 -20.38
CA ASN A 244 6.64 5.45 -21.54
C ASN A 244 6.08 6.55 -22.47
N ALA A 245 4.78 6.84 -22.37
CA ALA A 245 4.15 7.97 -23.06
C ALA A 245 4.46 9.32 -22.43
N LEU A 246 4.91 9.33 -21.16
CA LEU A 246 5.32 10.56 -20.46
C LEU A 246 6.66 11.07 -21.00
N SER A 247 6.80 12.41 -21.09
CA SER A 247 8.10 13.05 -21.37
C SER A 247 9.10 12.78 -20.23
N LYS A 248 10.38 13.02 -20.48
CA LYS A 248 11.42 12.87 -19.45
C LYS A 248 11.19 13.77 -18.24
N ASP A 249 10.71 14.99 -18.47
CA ASP A 249 10.41 15.96 -17.42
C ASP A 249 9.20 15.51 -16.59
N GLN A 250 8.15 15.00 -17.23
CA GLN A 250 7.00 14.41 -16.56
C GLN A 250 7.38 13.16 -15.74
N GLN A 251 8.23 12.29 -16.29
CA GLN A 251 8.76 11.13 -15.56
C GLN A 251 9.58 11.59 -14.33
N ALA A 252 10.42 12.61 -14.48
CA ALA A 252 11.22 13.14 -13.37
C ALA A 252 10.33 13.76 -12.28
N ALA A 253 9.30 14.53 -12.67
CA ALA A 253 8.32 15.09 -11.75
C ALA A 253 7.59 14.00 -10.95
N MET A 254 7.14 12.94 -11.61
CA MET A 254 6.47 11.80 -10.94
C MET A 254 7.42 11.07 -9.99
N LEU A 255 8.69 10.86 -10.36
CA LEU A 255 9.66 10.20 -9.47
C LEU A 255 9.99 11.04 -8.25
N LYS A 256 10.11 12.36 -8.42
CA LYS A 256 10.30 13.28 -7.31
C LYS A 256 9.12 13.24 -6.34
N ALA A 257 7.90 13.37 -6.86
CA ALA A 257 6.68 13.26 -6.08
C ALA A 257 6.58 11.90 -5.35
N ALA A 258 6.93 10.81 -6.02
CA ALA A 258 6.93 9.46 -5.45
C ALA A 258 7.91 9.34 -4.27
N SER A 259 9.13 9.83 -4.42
CA SER A 259 10.16 9.81 -3.36
C SER A 259 9.73 10.62 -2.13
N GLU A 260 9.19 11.82 -2.34
CA GLU A 260 8.68 12.67 -1.24
C GLU A 260 7.47 12.03 -0.54
N THR A 261 6.57 11.41 -1.30
CA THR A 261 5.41 10.72 -0.75
C THR A 261 5.82 9.46 0.02
N GLU A 262 6.76 8.65 -0.51
CA GLU A 262 7.30 7.47 0.19
C GLU A 262 7.85 7.88 1.55
N ALA A 263 8.70 8.89 1.61
CA ALA A 263 9.30 9.37 2.86
C ALA A 263 8.23 9.86 3.87
N ALA A 264 7.27 10.65 3.40
CA ALA A 264 6.19 11.17 4.26
C ALA A 264 5.29 10.07 4.79
N GLN A 265 4.95 9.07 3.96
CA GLN A 265 4.08 7.96 4.35
C GLN A 265 4.77 7.01 5.35
N TRP A 266 6.07 6.73 5.21
CA TRP A 266 6.82 5.96 6.21
C TRP A 266 6.83 6.65 7.58
N ALA A 267 7.10 7.95 7.62
CA ALA A 267 7.06 8.73 8.87
C ALA A 267 5.65 8.78 9.48
N ALA A 268 4.64 9.01 8.66
CA ALA A 268 3.25 9.10 9.11
C ALA A 268 2.69 7.76 9.62
N SER A 269 3.10 6.62 9.05
CA SER A 269 2.61 5.29 9.47
C SER A 269 2.94 5.01 10.93
N GLN A 270 4.14 5.35 11.39
CA GLN A 270 4.55 5.14 12.78
C GLN A 270 3.72 6.00 13.74
N ALA A 271 3.59 7.30 13.46
CA ALA A 271 2.79 8.20 14.28
C ALA A 271 1.32 7.77 14.35
N ARG A 272 0.74 7.39 13.22
CA ARG A 272 -0.64 6.92 13.13
C ARG A 272 -0.90 5.61 13.88
N SER A 273 0.10 4.74 14.03
CA SER A 273 -0.03 3.52 14.82
C SER A 273 -0.35 3.83 16.28
N GLU A 274 0.39 4.76 16.88
CA GLU A 274 0.20 5.17 18.26
C GLU A 274 -1.11 5.96 18.47
N GLU A 275 -1.40 6.89 17.55
CA GLU A 275 -2.64 7.67 17.58
C GLU A 275 -3.88 6.78 17.45
N ALA A 276 -3.82 5.80 16.55
CA ALA A 276 -4.93 4.88 16.33
C ALA A 276 -5.18 3.98 17.53
N LEU A 277 -4.13 3.47 18.21
CA LEU A 277 -4.27 2.70 19.44
C LEU A 277 -4.98 3.52 20.53
N LYS A 278 -4.58 4.77 20.72
CA LYS A 278 -5.24 5.68 21.67
C LYS A 278 -6.70 5.94 21.27
N ALA A 279 -6.95 6.16 19.99
CA ALA A 279 -8.29 6.45 19.51
C ALA A 279 -9.25 5.27 19.68
N ILE A 280 -8.85 4.03 19.31
CA ILE A 280 -9.72 2.86 19.52
C ILE A 280 -9.92 2.53 20.99
N ALA A 281 -8.93 2.78 21.85
CA ALA A 281 -9.06 2.62 23.30
C ALA A 281 -10.05 3.64 23.88
N ALA A 282 -10.05 4.88 23.42
CA ALA A 282 -11.01 5.91 23.82
C ALA A 282 -12.45 5.57 23.43
N GLU A 283 -12.65 4.79 22.37
CA GLU A 283 -13.95 4.28 21.91
C GLU A 283 -14.35 2.95 22.59
N GLY A 284 -13.57 2.47 23.57
CA GLY A 284 -13.91 1.31 24.39
C GLY A 284 -13.24 -0.01 23.99
N ILE A 285 -12.31 0.00 23.06
CA ILE A 285 -11.49 -1.21 22.77
C ILE A 285 -10.44 -1.38 23.86
N THR A 286 -10.43 -2.54 24.51
CA THR A 286 -9.36 -2.92 25.43
C THR A 286 -8.13 -3.36 24.65
N VAL A 287 -6.99 -2.68 24.84
CA VAL A 287 -5.70 -3.07 24.24
C VAL A 287 -4.96 -3.97 25.22
N THR A 288 -4.75 -5.23 24.84
CA THR A 288 -4.09 -6.25 25.69
C THR A 288 -2.71 -6.59 25.10
N PRO A 289 -1.61 -6.29 25.78
CA PRO A 289 -0.27 -6.72 25.33
C PRO A 289 -0.14 -8.25 25.26
N GLU A 290 0.73 -8.73 24.38
CA GLU A 290 1.06 -10.15 24.30
C GLU A 290 1.61 -10.68 25.65
N SER A 291 1.14 -11.86 26.08
CA SER A 291 1.81 -12.62 27.14
C SER A 291 3.09 -13.27 26.61
N PRO A 292 4.09 -13.57 27.46
CA PRO A 292 5.30 -14.31 27.04
C PRO A 292 4.98 -15.69 26.43
N GLU A 293 3.95 -16.36 26.95
CA GLU A 293 3.49 -17.65 26.43
C GLU A 293 2.92 -17.51 25.02
N LEU A 294 2.02 -16.55 24.81
CA LEU A 294 1.45 -16.26 23.49
C LEU A 294 2.56 -15.85 22.49
N THR A 295 3.52 -15.03 22.91
CA THR A 295 4.65 -14.62 22.08
C THR A 295 5.42 -15.82 21.52
N ALA A 296 5.73 -16.82 22.37
CA ALA A 296 6.45 -18.01 21.95
C ALA A 296 5.68 -18.83 20.91
N GLU A 297 4.35 -19.00 21.10
CA GLU A 297 3.47 -19.70 20.16
C GLU A 297 3.36 -18.97 18.81
N LEU A 298 3.23 -17.64 18.86
CA LEU A 298 3.18 -16.80 17.65
C LEU A 298 4.50 -16.87 16.88
N ASP A 299 5.65 -16.79 17.55
CA ASP A 299 6.97 -16.89 16.93
C ASP A 299 7.19 -18.26 16.30
N ALA A 300 6.79 -19.36 16.96
CA ALA A 300 6.87 -20.71 16.42
C ALA A 300 6.02 -20.88 15.15
N ALA A 301 4.75 -20.40 15.18
CA ALA A 301 3.87 -20.41 14.03
C ALA A 301 4.43 -19.55 12.87
N ALA A 302 4.95 -18.36 13.18
CA ALA A 302 5.57 -17.46 12.21
C ALA A 302 6.76 -18.12 11.51
N LEU A 303 7.69 -18.71 12.25
CA LEU A 303 8.86 -19.37 11.69
C LEU A 303 8.47 -20.52 10.74
N ALA A 304 7.44 -21.28 11.07
CA ALA A 304 6.93 -22.36 10.20
C ALA A 304 6.44 -21.79 8.85
N ILE A 305 5.73 -20.67 8.86
CA ILE A 305 5.22 -20.02 7.65
C ILE A 305 6.36 -19.39 6.85
N GLN A 306 7.31 -18.73 7.51
CA GLN A 306 8.51 -18.16 6.88
C GLN A 306 9.32 -19.24 6.14
N LYS A 307 9.58 -20.39 6.80
CA LYS A 307 10.27 -21.54 6.19
C LYS A 307 9.50 -22.13 5.00
N LYS A 308 8.17 -22.19 5.09
CA LYS A 308 7.30 -22.63 3.99
C LYS A 308 7.35 -21.67 2.80
N PHE A 309 7.34 -20.37 3.07
CA PHE A 309 7.48 -19.33 2.06
C PHE A 309 8.84 -19.44 1.35
N LEU A 310 9.92 -19.59 2.12
CA LEU A 310 11.28 -19.70 1.63
C LEU A 310 11.47 -20.89 0.66
N LYS A 311 10.76 -22.01 0.87
CA LYS A 311 10.81 -23.18 -0.04
C LYS A 311 10.36 -22.84 -1.46
N LYS A 312 9.44 -21.88 -1.62
CA LYS A 312 8.90 -21.42 -2.91
C LYS A 312 9.62 -20.21 -3.50
N ALA A 313 10.50 -19.60 -2.73
CA ALA A 313 11.24 -18.40 -3.13
C ALA A 313 12.23 -18.70 -4.26
N LYS A 314 12.36 -17.76 -5.20
CA LYS A 314 13.37 -17.81 -6.27
C LYS A 314 14.78 -17.57 -5.69
N LYS A 315 15.83 -17.94 -6.45
CA LYS A 315 17.21 -17.89 -5.97
C LYS A 315 17.60 -16.56 -5.29
N ALA A 316 17.32 -15.43 -5.94
CA ALA A 316 17.66 -14.12 -5.38
C ALA A 316 16.83 -13.76 -4.13
N GLU A 317 15.53 -14.04 -4.16
CA GLU A 317 14.63 -13.87 -3.03
C GLU A 317 15.02 -14.75 -1.86
N LYS A 318 15.39 -16.03 -2.13
CA LYS A 318 15.85 -16.97 -1.13
C LYS A 318 17.16 -16.53 -0.48
N ALA A 319 18.12 -16.06 -1.28
CA ALA A 319 19.38 -15.55 -0.78
C ALA A 319 19.19 -14.37 0.19
N LEU A 320 18.31 -13.44 -0.17
CA LEU A 320 17.95 -12.30 0.68
C LEU A 320 17.22 -12.75 1.96
N LEU A 321 16.18 -13.56 1.85
CA LEU A 321 15.37 -13.97 3.00
C LEU A 321 16.14 -14.83 4.02
N ASN A 322 17.16 -15.56 3.59
CA ASN A 322 18.02 -16.30 4.51
C ASN A 322 18.80 -15.38 5.49
N THR A 323 18.93 -14.08 5.21
CA THR A 323 19.53 -13.12 6.14
C THR A 323 18.59 -12.68 7.24
N TYR A 324 17.27 -12.81 7.02
CA TYR A 324 16.19 -12.42 7.93
C TYR A 324 15.60 -13.61 8.70
N ILE A 325 15.45 -14.77 8.06
CA ILE A 325 14.87 -15.98 8.68
C ILE A 325 15.98 -16.76 9.39
N LYS A 326 15.93 -16.75 10.71
CA LYS A 326 16.93 -17.40 11.57
C LYS A 326 16.39 -18.66 12.24
#